data_0826fb0f865c227aad5172eed81ae6a7
#
_entry.id   0826fb0f865c227aad5172eed81ae6a7
#
_cell.length_a   1.000
_cell.length_b   1.000
_cell.length_c   1.000
_cell.angle_alpha   90.00
_cell.angle_beta   90.00
_cell.angle_gamma   90.00
#
_symmetry.space_group_name_H-M   'P 1'
#
loop_
_entity.id
_entity.type
_entity.pdbx_description
1 polymer ?
#
loop_
_entity_poly.entity_id
_entity_poly.type
_entity_poly.pdbx_seq_one_letter_code
_entity_poly.pdbx_strand_id
1 'polypeptide(L)'
;PTYAISRGITPTFASYLLAIVNGASTFGRIIPGILADKFGKLSIFGIGGIITGVIVLCMNTATSTAGLVVYAIAFGFASGTIISGSTAALSICTDDPRNLGTYMGMGMAVAATATLVGPPVNGVLLDKYGGFLEVTIFSGVICLAGGFIAIGAKATTPQGLLGRS
;
A
#
# COMPACT_ATOMS: atom_id res chain seq x y z
N PRO A 1 -7.27 3.17 -13.59
CA PRO A 1 -7.79 3.48 -14.95
C PRO A 1 -9.05 4.35 -14.88
N THR A 2 -10.06 3.96 -14.11
CA THR A 2 -11.37 4.64 -14.05
C THR A 2 -11.26 6.14 -13.74
N TYR A 3 -10.42 6.53 -12.78
CA TYR A 3 -10.15 7.94 -12.46
C TYR A 3 -9.53 8.71 -13.64
N ALA A 4 -8.58 8.11 -14.35
CA ALA A 4 -7.95 8.73 -15.51
C ALA A 4 -8.97 8.94 -16.66
N ILE A 5 -9.84 7.97 -16.87
CA ILE A 5 -10.92 8.06 -17.87
C ILE A 5 -11.93 9.14 -17.50
N SER A 6 -12.30 9.28 -16.22
CA SER A 6 -13.19 10.35 -15.76
C SER A 6 -12.61 11.76 -15.93
N ARG A 7 -11.29 11.88 -16.08
CA ARG A 7 -10.58 13.13 -16.40
C ARG A 7 -10.39 13.35 -17.90
N GLY A 8 -11.05 12.57 -18.78
CA GLY A 8 -11.01 12.71 -20.23
C GLY A 8 -9.80 12.07 -20.90
N ILE A 9 -9.06 11.22 -20.17
CA ILE A 9 -7.92 10.48 -20.71
C ILE A 9 -8.40 9.27 -21.50
N THR A 10 -7.77 9.02 -22.66
CA THR A 10 -8.13 7.89 -23.51
C THR A 10 -7.92 6.56 -22.79
N PRO A 11 -8.79 5.56 -23.00
CA PRO A 11 -8.65 4.23 -22.38
C PRO A 11 -7.28 3.56 -22.63
N THR A 12 -6.71 3.79 -23.82
CA THR A 12 -5.37 3.28 -24.16
C THR A 12 -4.30 3.87 -23.25
N PHE A 13 -4.32 5.19 -23.00
CA PHE A 13 -3.35 5.80 -22.09
C PHE A 13 -3.59 5.40 -20.63
N ALA A 14 -4.84 5.19 -20.22
CA ALA A 14 -5.17 4.67 -18.91
C ALA A 14 -4.59 3.25 -18.69
N SER A 15 -4.49 2.44 -19.75
CA SER A 15 -3.82 1.14 -19.70
C SER A 15 -2.30 1.27 -19.56
N TYR A 16 -1.67 2.27 -20.19
CA TYR A 16 -0.26 2.56 -20.00
C TYR A 16 0.05 3.02 -18.56
N LEU A 17 -0.84 3.80 -17.94
CA LEU A 17 -0.69 4.16 -16.50
C LEU A 17 -0.65 2.91 -15.62
N LEU A 18 -1.44 1.88 -15.93
CA LEU A 18 -1.42 0.63 -15.18
C LEU A 18 -0.08 -0.11 -15.35
N ALA A 19 0.49 -0.11 -16.57
CA ALA A 19 1.82 -0.67 -16.82
C ALA A 19 2.91 0.09 -16.03
N ILE A 20 2.81 1.41 -15.97
CA ILE A 20 3.73 2.27 -15.19
C ILE A 20 3.63 1.94 -13.69
N VAL A 21 2.42 1.82 -13.15
CA VAL A 21 2.20 1.42 -11.73
C VAL A 21 2.85 0.07 -11.45
N ASN A 22 2.65 -0.93 -12.31
CA ASN A 22 3.23 -2.26 -12.12
C ASN A 22 4.76 -2.25 -12.23
N GLY A 23 5.32 -1.51 -13.18
CA GLY A 23 6.77 -1.32 -13.30
C GLY A 23 7.37 -0.65 -12.06
N ALA A 24 6.78 0.46 -11.61
CA ALA A 24 7.21 1.16 -10.40
C ALA A 24 7.06 0.28 -9.13
N SER A 25 6.00 -0.53 -9.05
CA SER A 25 5.78 -1.48 -7.96
C SER A 25 6.87 -2.55 -7.86
N THR A 26 7.47 -2.95 -8.98
CA THR A 26 8.61 -3.88 -8.97
C THR A 26 9.81 -3.28 -8.23
N PHE A 27 10.17 -2.04 -8.53
CA PHE A 27 11.23 -1.33 -7.80
C PHE A 27 10.84 -1.07 -6.35
N GLY A 28 9.55 -0.75 -6.09
CA GLY A 28 9.00 -0.58 -4.76
C GLY A 28 9.00 -1.84 -3.89
N ARG A 29 9.16 -3.02 -4.47
CA ARG A 29 9.34 -4.28 -3.73
C ARG A 29 10.82 -4.57 -3.45
N ILE A 30 11.69 -4.29 -4.39
CA ILE A 30 13.12 -4.60 -4.29
C ILE A 30 13.82 -3.64 -3.32
N ILE A 31 13.69 -2.34 -3.53
CA ILE A 31 14.43 -1.33 -2.74
C ILE A 31 14.01 -1.34 -1.26
N PRO A 32 12.71 -1.23 -0.92
CA PRO A 32 12.29 -1.31 0.48
C PRO A 32 12.51 -2.68 1.11
N GLY A 33 12.49 -3.77 0.32
CA GLY A 33 12.86 -5.09 0.80
C GLY A 33 14.28 -5.13 1.36
N ILE A 34 15.26 -4.60 0.62
CA ILE A 34 16.65 -4.47 1.08
C ILE A 34 16.77 -3.53 2.28
N LEU A 35 16.00 -2.43 2.29
CA LEU A 35 15.97 -1.49 3.41
C LEU A 35 15.34 -2.10 4.67
N ALA A 36 14.35 -2.97 4.52
CA ALA A 36 13.72 -3.67 5.63
C ALA A 36 14.71 -4.55 6.42
N ASP A 37 15.67 -5.16 5.73
CA ASP A 37 16.73 -5.95 6.36
C ASP A 37 17.71 -5.08 7.18
N LYS A 38 17.85 -3.79 6.83
CA LYS A 38 18.76 -2.84 7.52
C LYS A 38 18.08 -2.07 8.65
N PHE A 39 16.87 -1.59 8.42
CA PHE A 39 16.16 -0.66 9.32
C PHE A 39 15.03 -1.32 10.12
N GLY A 40 14.81 -2.62 9.92
CA GLY A 40 13.75 -3.39 10.57
C GLY A 40 12.48 -3.46 9.70
N LYS A 41 12.00 -4.68 9.55
CA LYS A 41 10.90 -5.04 8.64
C LYS A 41 9.59 -4.31 8.98
N LEU A 42 9.27 -4.24 10.27
CA LEU A 42 8.03 -3.60 10.75
C LEU A 42 8.04 -2.07 10.57
N SER A 43 9.23 -1.44 10.67
CA SER A 43 9.39 0.00 10.39
C SER A 43 9.11 0.34 8.95
N ILE A 44 9.74 -0.40 8.03
CA ILE A 44 9.58 -0.15 6.59
C ILE A 44 8.13 -0.40 6.17
N PHE A 45 7.48 -1.42 6.75
CA PHE A 45 6.07 -1.68 6.50
C PHE A 45 5.18 -0.52 6.98
N GLY A 46 5.37 -0.03 8.22
CA GLY A 46 4.60 1.07 8.78
C GLY A 46 4.82 2.39 8.04
N ILE A 47 6.08 2.74 7.73
CA ILE A 47 6.43 3.93 6.95
C ILE A 47 5.84 3.83 5.53
N GLY A 48 5.93 2.67 4.89
CA GLY A 48 5.32 2.40 3.59
C GLY A 48 3.81 2.62 3.59
N GLY A 49 3.11 2.17 4.65
CA GLY A 49 1.68 2.41 4.84
C GLY A 49 1.33 3.90 4.96
N ILE A 50 2.10 4.66 5.75
CA ILE A 50 1.89 6.11 5.90
C ILE A 50 2.14 6.83 4.58
N ILE A 51 3.25 6.57 3.90
CA ILE A 51 3.58 7.19 2.61
C ILE A 51 2.49 6.88 1.58
N THR A 52 2.03 5.63 1.51
CA THR A 52 0.94 5.25 0.59
C THR A 52 -0.36 5.98 0.93
N GLY A 53 -0.71 6.09 2.21
CA GLY A 53 -1.89 6.83 2.65
C GLY A 53 -1.86 8.29 2.22
N VAL A 54 -0.72 8.97 2.38
CA VAL A 54 -0.52 10.35 1.92
C VAL A 54 -0.63 10.45 0.40
N ILE A 55 0.01 9.56 -0.35
CA ILE A 55 -0.05 9.53 -1.82
C ILE A 55 -1.50 9.33 -2.29
N VAL A 56 -2.24 8.41 -1.66
CA VAL A 56 -3.65 8.18 -1.99
C VAL A 56 -4.47 9.44 -1.75
N LEU A 57 -4.29 10.15 -0.64
CA LEU A 57 -4.97 11.41 -0.37
C LEU A 57 -4.65 12.49 -1.42
N CYS A 58 -3.46 12.49 -1.98
CA CYS A 58 -3.05 13.41 -3.04
C CYS A 58 -3.61 13.05 -4.43
N MET A 59 -4.34 11.94 -4.59
CA MET A 59 -4.86 11.51 -5.92
C MET A 59 -5.68 12.60 -6.62
N ASN A 60 -6.52 13.30 -5.89
CA ASN A 60 -7.41 14.32 -6.46
C ASN A 60 -6.68 15.60 -6.93
N THR A 61 -5.42 15.81 -6.52
CA THR A 61 -4.61 16.93 -7.00
C THR A 61 -3.98 16.65 -8.37
N ALA A 62 -3.91 15.38 -8.77
CA ALA A 62 -3.36 14.96 -10.05
C ALA A 62 -4.41 15.14 -11.18
N THR A 63 -4.58 16.37 -11.65
CA THR A 63 -5.57 16.74 -12.69
C THR A 63 -4.98 16.73 -14.11
N SER A 64 -3.67 16.86 -14.25
CA SER A 64 -2.98 16.86 -15.54
C SER A 64 -2.46 15.46 -15.90
N THR A 65 -2.25 15.22 -17.20
CA THR A 65 -1.67 13.95 -17.69
C THR A 65 -0.29 13.67 -17.06
N ALA A 66 0.55 14.70 -16.96
CA ALA A 66 1.86 14.58 -16.30
C ALA A 66 1.72 14.27 -14.81
N GLY A 67 0.78 14.93 -14.12
CA GLY A 67 0.45 14.68 -12.71
C GLY A 67 0.00 13.24 -12.48
N LEU A 68 -0.81 12.68 -13.38
CA LEU A 68 -1.25 11.28 -13.29
C LEU A 68 -0.11 10.27 -13.50
N VAL A 69 0.85 10.57 -14.38
CA VAL A 69 2.05 9.72 -14.55
C VAL A 69 2.91 9.74 -13.29
N VAL A 70 3.19 10.91 -12.73
CA VAL A 70 3.96 11.05 -11.49
C VAL A 70 3.25 10.35 -10.33
N TYR A 71 1.94 10.54 -10.21
CA TYR A 71 1.12 9.84 -9.23
C TYR A 71 1.19 8.32 -9.40
N ALA A 72 1.09 7.82 -10.65
CA ALA A 72 1.17 6.38 -10.96
C ALA A 72 2.52 5.78 -10.54
N ILE A 73 3.63 6.50 -10.75
CA ILE A 73 4.96 6.07 -10.33
C ILE A 73 5.06 6.04 -8.79
N ALA A 74 4.66 7.13 -8.13
CA ALA A 74 4.71 7.24 -6.68
C ALA A 74 3.82 6.19 -5.99
N PHE A 75 2.59 6.03 -6.47
CA PHE A 75 1.65 5.04 -5.95
C PHE A 75 2.13 3.60 -6.20
N GLY A 76 2.66 3.32 -7.41
CA GLY A 76 3.23 2.02 -7.75
C GLY A 76 4.37 1.65 -6.80
N PHE A 77 5.32 2.55 -6.59
CA PHE A 77 6.44 2.35 -5.69
C PHE A 77 5.98 2.11 -4.24
N ALA A 78 5.09 2.96 -3.73
CA ALA A 78 4.60 2.88 -2.36
C ALA A 78 3.75 1.62 -2.12
N SER A 79 2.87 1.23 -3.06
CA SER A 79 2.11 -0.01 -2.97
C SER A 79 2.99 -1.26 -3.00
N GLY A 80 4.06 -1.23 -3.80
CA GLY A 80 5.09 -2.27 -3.80
C GLY A 80 5.76 -2.45 -2.44
N THR A 81 6.04 -1.34 -1.75
CA THR A 81 6.59 -1.34 -0.39
C THR A 81 5.67 -2.02 0.62
N ILE A 82 4.36 -1.78 0.54
CA ILE A 82 3.39 -2.44 1.43
C ILE A 82 3.38 -3.94 1.20
N ILE A 83 3.36 -4.39 -0.05
CA ILE A 83 3.29 -5.82 -0.40
C ILE A 83 4.54 -6.55 0.11
N SER A 84 5.74 -6.03 -0.15
CA SER A 84 6.98 -6.65 0.34
C SER A 84 7.14 -6.51 1.85
N GLY A 85 6.76 -5.36 2.41
CA GLY A 85 6.82 -5.10 3.84
C GLY A 85 5.88 -5.97 4.66
N SER A 86 4.67 -6.26 4.15
CA SER A 86 3.71 -7.13 4.84
C SER A 86 4.23 -8.57 4.96
N THR A 87 4.78 -9.13 3.89
CA THR A 87 5.38 -10.47 3.92
C THR A 87 6.60 -10.52 4.83
N ALA A 88 7.44 -9.50 4.79
CA ALA A 88 8.59 -9.37 5.68
C ALA A 88 8.16 -9.21 7.15
N ALA A 89 7.11 -8.45 7.44
CA ALA A 89 6.58 -8.29 8.79
C ALA A 89 5.99 -9.60 9.33
N LEU A 90 5.28 -10.37 8.51
CA LEU A 90 4.75 -11.68 8.91
C LEU A 90 5.86 -12.70 9.21
N SER A 91 7.02 -12.57 8.58
CA SER A 91 8.15 -13.48 8.84
C SER A 91 8.77 -13.32 10.23
N ILE A 92 8.44 -12.25 10.96
CA ILE A 92 8.93 -12.00 12.33
C ILE A 92 8.03 -12.68 13.38
N CYS A 93 6.85 -13.16 12.99
CA CYS A 93 5.88 -13.73 13.93
C CYS A 93 6.29 -15.09 14.50
N THR A 94 7.33 -15.72 13.96
CA THR A 94 7.85 -17.00 14.46
C THR A 94 9.35 -17.14 14.22
N ASP A 95 10.05 -17.69 15.22
CA ASP A 95 11.47 -18.05 15.13
C ASP A 95 11.65 -19.47 14.54
N ASP A 96 10.59 -20.29 14.49
CA ASP A 96 10.64 -21.65 13.97
C ASP A 96 10.30 -21.64 12.46
N PRO A 97 11.26 -22.00 11.58
CA PRO A 97 11.05 -22.09 10.14
C PRO A 97 9.91 -23.01 9.71
N ARG A 98 9.59 -24.02 10.54
CA ARG A 98 8.52 -24.99 10.26
C ARG A 98 7.13 -24.35 10.33
N ASN A 99 6.96 -23.34 11.18
CA ASN A 99 5.69 -22.65 11.40
C ASN A 99 5.53 -21.41 10.51
N LEU A 100 6.61 -20.96 9.85
CA LEU A 100 6.61 -19.75 9.03
C LEU A 100 5.49 -19.77 7.97
N GLY A 101 5.31 -20.87 7.27
CA GLY A 101 4.26 -21.04 6.27
C GLY A 101 2.86 -20.88 6.85
N THR A 102 2.61 -21.40 8.06
CA THR A 102 1.32 -21.29 8.75
C THR A 102 1.01 -19.83 9.10
N TYR A 103 1.96 -19.11 9.71
CA TYR A 103 1.77 -17.71 10.07
C TYR A 103 1.60 -16.80 8.84
N MET A 104 2.38 -17.04 7.78
CA MET A 104 2.21 -16.33 6.51
C MET A 104 0.86 -16.64 5.87
N GLY A 105 0.42 -17.90 5.88
CA GLY A 105 -0.88 -18.30 5.36
C GLY A 105 -2.04 -17.63 6.12
N MET A 106 -1.99 -17.60 7.45
CA MET A 106 -2.99 -16.92 8.28
C MET A 106 -3.01 -15.41 7.99
N GLY A 107 -1.85 -14.76 7.93
CA GLY A 107 -1.77 -13.33 7.61
C GLY A 107 -2.32 -13.01 6.22
N MET A 108 -2.02 -13.84 5.22
CA MET A 108 -2.57 -13.70 3.87
C MET A 108 -4.08 -13.95 3.81
N ALA A 109 -4.62 -14.87 4.61
CA ALA A 109 -6.06 -15.09 4.70
C ALA A 109 -6.80 -13.86 5.24
N VAL A 110 -6.25 -13.23 6.29
CA VAL A 110 -6.78 -11.97 6.82
C VAL A 110 -6.70 -10.84 5.79
N ALA A 111 -5.56 -10.71 5.09
CA ALA A 111 -5.40 -9.73 4.02
C ALA A 111 -6.38 -9.97 2.84
N ALA A 112 -6.65 -11.22 2.50
CA ALA A 112 -7.60 -11.59 1.46
C ALA A 112 -9.03 -11.14 1.79
N THR A 113 -9.48 -11.24 3.05
CA THR A 113 -10.79 -10.74 3.46
C THR A 113 -10.88 -9.22 3.32
N ALA A 114 -9.83 -8.47 3.70
CA ALA A 114 -9.77 -7.02 3.51
C ALA A 114 -9.80 -6.64 2.01
N THR A 115 -9.08 -7.39 1.17
CA THR A 115 -9.06 -7.19 -0.28
C THR A 115 -10.42 -7.50 -0.92
N LEU A 116 -11.17 -8.45 -0.39
CA LEU A 116 -12.51 -8.78 -0.86
C LEU A 116 -13.53 -7.68 -0.52
N VAL A 117 -13.43 -7.07 0.65
CA VAL A 117 -14.36 -6.03 1.12
C VAL A 117 -14.03 -4.64 0.54
N GLY A 118 -12.75 -4.33 0.35
CA GLY A 118 -12.30 -3.00 -0.10
C GLY A 118 -12.93 -2.50 -1.40
N PRO A 119 -12.81 -3.23 -2.52
CA PRO A 119 -13.36 -2.79 -3.80
C PRO A 119 -14.88 -2.58 -3.80
N PRO A 120 -15.73 -3.46 -3.23
CA PRO A 120 -17.16 -3.20 -3.12
C PRO A 120 -17.49 -1.93 -2.34
N VAL A 121 -16.82 -1.68 -1.22
CA VAL A 121 -17.04 -0.46 -0.43
C VAL A 121 -16.67 0.78 -1.24
N ASN A 122 -15.53 0.75 -1.91
CA ASN A 122 -15.11 1.87 -2.78
C ASN A 122 -16.08 2.06 -3.96
N GLY A 123 -16.64 0.99 -4.52
CA GLY A 123 -17.66 1.05 -5.56
C GLY A 123 -18.94 1.73 -5.09
N VAL A 124 -19.47 1.32 -3.94
CA VAL A 124 -20.66 1.94 -3.33
C VAL A 124 -20.43 3.43 -3.00
N LEU A 125 -19.25 3.77 -2.49
CA LEU A 125 -18.90 5.18 -2.23
C LEU A 125 -18.88 6.00 -3.52
N LEU A 126 -18.30 5.47 -4.59
CA LEU A 126 -18.26 6.12 -5.89
C LEU A 126 -19.66 6.32 -6.47
N ASP A 127 -20.52 5.29 -6.40
CA ASP A 127 -21.90 5.35 -6.92
C ASP A 127 -22.77 6.32 -6.12
N LYS A 128 -22.62 6.35 -4.79
CA LYS A 128 -23.42 7.18 -3.91
C LYS A 128 -23.08 8.67 -3.97
N TYR A 129 -21.78 8.99 -4.05
CA TYR A 129 -21.31 10.38 -3.99
C TYR A 129 -20.91 10.93 -5.35
N GLY A 130 -20.82 10.09 -6.39
CA GLY A 130 -20.52 10.51 -7.76
C GLY A 130 -19.11 11.08 -7.96
N GLY A 131 -18.21 10.90 -6.97
CA GLY A 131 -16.86 11.46 -6.97
C GLY A 131 -15.82 10.54 -6.38
N PHE A 132 -14.56 10.79 -6.71
CA PHE A 132 -13.43 10.01 -6.19
C PHE A 132 -12.89 10.55 -4.86
N LEU A 133 -13.38 11.69 -4.37
CA LEU A 133 -12.88 12.33 -3.16
C LEU A 133 -13.10 11.44 -1.93
N GLU A 134 -14.31 10.94 -1.77
CA GLU A 134 -14.73 10.10 -0.63
C GLU A 134 -13.98 8.76 -0.64
N VAL A 135 -13.83 8.17 -1.82
CA VAL A 135 -13.05 6.93 -2.03
C VAL A 135 -11.59 7.15 -1.63
N THR A 136 -11.04 8.27 -2.00
CA THR A 136 -9.65 8.65 -1.72
C THR A 136 -9.44 8.90 -0.23
N ILE A 137 -10.35 9.63 0.42
CA ILE A 137 -10.30 9.90 1.85
C ILE A 137 -10.42 8.58 2.64
N PHE A 138 -11.41 7.75 2.31
CA PHE A 138 -11.62 6.47 2.97
C PHE A 138 -10.39 5.56 2.86
N SER A 139 -9.89 5.35 1.65
CA SER A 139 -8.72 4.49 1.41
C SER A 139 -7.45 5.06 2.03
N GLY A 140 -7.23 6.38 1.94
CA GLY A 140 -6.08 7.06 2.52
C GLY A 140 -6.06 6.98 4.04
N VAL A 141 -7.19 7.20 4.70
CA VAL A 141 -7.32 7.12 6.17
C VAL A 141 -7.06 5.68 6.66
N ILE A 142 -7.61 4.67 5.98
CA ILE A 142 -7.35 3.26 6.33
C ILE A 142 -5.87 2.92 6.18
N CYS A 143 -5.22 3.35 5.11
CA CYS A 143 -3.78 3.14 4.93
C CYS A 143 -2.95 3.82 6.01
N LEU A 144 -3.29 5.07 6.37
CA LEU A 144 -2.62 5.79 7.46
C LEU A 144 -2.81 5.08 8.81
N ALA A 145 -4.05 4.69 9.13
CA ALA A 145 -4.34 3.96 10.36
C ALA A 145 -3.55 2.65 10.44
N GLY A 146 -3.50 1.88 9.36
CA GLY A 146 -2.69 0.65 9.27
C GLY A 146 -1.19 0.91 9.47
N GLY A 147 -0.66 1.97 8.86
CA GLY A 147 0.73 2.40 9.04
C GLY A 147 1.06 2.79 10.48
N PHE A 148 0.19 3.57 11.13
CA PHE A 148 0.36 3.95 12.54
C PHE A 148 0.25 2.76 13.49
N ILE A 149 -0.67 1.83 13.24
CA ILE A 149 -0.81 0.60 14.04
C ILE A 149 0.47 -0.24 13.91
N ALA A 150 1.03 -0.37 12.71
CA ALA A 150 2.28 -1.11 12.49
C ALA A 150 3.47 -0.49 13.22
N ILE A 151 3.59 0.84 13.23
CA ILE A 151 4.63 1.56 13.99
C ILE A 151 4.38 1.41 15.50
N GLY A 152 3.12 1.51 15.96
CA GLY A 152 2.74 1.28 17.35
C GLY A 152 3.09 -0.14 17.81
N ALA A 153 2.81 -1.14 17.00
CA ALA A 153 3.18 -2.51 17.29
C ALA A 153 4.70 -2.69 17.42
N LYS A 154 5.49 -1.97 16.59
CA LYS A 154 6.95 -1.97 16.76
C LYS A 154 7.39 -1.35 18.09
N ALA A 155 6.74 -0.29 18.54
CA ALA A 155 7.07 0.37 19.80
C ALA A 155 6.89 -0.55 21.01
N THR A 156 5.97 -1.52 20.93
CA THR A 156 5.73 -2.51 21.98
C THR A 156 6.65 -3.75 21.90
N THR A 157 7.45 -3.86 20.84
CA THR A 157 8.42 -4.94 20.70
C THR A 157 9.61 -4.72 21.65
N PRO A 158 10.20 -5.77 22.27
CA PRO A 158 11.29 -5.64 23.24
C PRO A 158 12.51 -4.86 22.75
N GLN A 159 12.69 -4.76 21.45
CA GLN A 159 13.79 -4.02 20.81
C GLN A 159 13.48 -2.52 20.59
N GLY A 160 12.23 -2.08 20.81
CA GLY A 160 11.80 -0.70 20.65
C GLY A 160 11.87 -0.17 19.20
N LEU A 161 11.63 1.15 19.05
CA LEU A 161 11.58 1.82 17.74
C LEU A 161 12.91 1.80 16.96
N LEU A 162 14.04 1.70 17.65
CA LEU A 162 15.39 1.77 17.07
C LEU A 162 16.06 0.39 16.92
N GLY A 163 15.45 -0.69 17.44
CA GLY A 163 15.98 -2.04 17.32
C GLY A 163 15.81 -2.62 15.91
N ARG A 164 16.78 -3.45 15.49
CA ARG A 164 16.65 -4.30 14.29
C ARG A 164 15.78 -5.50 14.67
N SER A 165 14.67 -5.65 13.98
CA SER A 165 13.80 -6.84 14.03
C SER A 165 13.94 -7.61 12.75
#